data_71c134dd40b260afbdfaa70c920360c6
#
_entry.id   71c134dd40b260afbdfaa70c920360c6
#
_cell.length_a   1.000
_cell.length_b   1.000
_cell.length_c   1.000
_cell.angle_alpha   90.00
_cell.angle_beta   90.00
_cell.angle_gamma   90.00
#
_symmetry.space_group_name_H-M   'P 1'
#
loop_
_entity.id
_entity.type
_entity.pdbx_description
1 polymer ?
#
loop_
_entity_poly.entity_id
_entity_poly.type
_entity_poly.pdbx_seq_one_letter_code
_entity_poly.pdbx_strand_id
1 'polypeptide(L)'
;IFVAFNAEEQGLLGSKFFVDKIGNDINNVKTMINLDMIGRMKNNQLTVGGIGTAELFEKIVDNANKSLQIDLSKSASGQGPSDHSSFYNKNIPVLFFHTGGHDDYHKPSDDWTKINLEGINRINDLIFNVVENIDSLEDPPEFIATTNPSAQRRMNFSVTFGIMPNYG
;
A
#
# COMPACT_ATOMS: atom_id res chain seq x y z
N ILE A 1 -1.12 -6.52 14.56
CA ILE A 1 0.32 -6.26 14.82
C ILE A 1 0.70 -4.99 14.06
N PHE A 2 1.45 -4.08 14.71
CA PHE A 2 2.05 -2.90 14.05
C PHE A 2 3.54 -3.19 13.85
N VAL A 3 4.04 -2.90 12.64
CA VAL A 3 5.44 -3.13 12.28
C VAL A 3 5.97 -1.89 11.56
N ALA A 4 7.12 -1.38 11.98
CA ALA A 4 7.89 -0.39 11.24
C ALA A 4 9.06 -1.09 10.54
N PHE A 5 8.99 -1.20 9.22
CA PHE A 5 10.05 -1.83 8.44
C PHE A 5 11.24 -0.88 8.25
N ASN A 6 12.42 -1.45 8.18
CA ASN A 6 13.67 -0.74 7.89
C ASN A 6 14.14 -1.03 6.46
N ALA A 7 14.94 -0.12 5.90
CA ALA A 7 15.58 -0.28 4.60
C ALA A 7 14.60 -0.55 3.44
N GLU A 8 13.44 0.12 3.45
CA GLU A 8 12.48 0.09 2.34
C GLU A 8 13.13 0.61 1.06
N GLU A 9 13.77 1.78 1.12
CA GLU A 9 14.46 2.47 0.03
C GLU A 9 15.63 1.68 -0.57
N GLN A 10 16.13 0.67 0.15
CA GLN A 10 17.19 -0.24 -0.30
C GLN A 10 16.65 -1.51 -0.97
N GLY A 11 15.38 -1.50 -1.34
CA GLY A 11 14.71 -2.62 -2.01
C GLY A 11 13.90 -3.50 -1.08
N LEU A 12 13.16 -2.92 -0.15
CA LEU A 12 12.21 -3.58 0.75
C LEU A 12 12.89 -4.62 1.67
N LEU A 13 14.12 -4.36 2.11
CA LEU A 13 14.92 -5.37 2.82
C LEU A 13 14.26 -5.82 4.12
N GLY A 14 13.66 -4.87 4.88
CA GLY A 14 13.01 -5.18 6.15
C GLY A 14 11.77 -6.04 5.99
N SER A 15 10.86 -5.68 5.09
CA SER A 15 9.63 -6.45 4.87
C SER A 15 9.92 -7.80 4.22
N LYS A 16 10.86 -7.90 3.28
CA LYS A 16 11.32 -9.18 2.72
C LYS A 16 11.87 -10.09 3.80
N PHE A 17 12.77 -9.57 4.63
CA PHE A 17 13.31 -10.35 5.75
C PHE A 17 12.20 -10.82 6.69
N PHE A 18 11.25 -9.96 7.01
CA PHE A 18 10.13 -10.29 7.90
C PHE A 18 9.31 -11.45 7.33
N VAL A 19 8.82 -11.35 6.08
CA VAL A 19 7.98 -12.41 5.49
C VAL A 19 8.72 -13.72 5.27
N ASP A 20 10.05 -13.69 5.11
CA ASP A 20 10.87 -14.89 4.99
C ASP A 20 11.17 -15.53 6.35
N LYS A 21 11.28 -14.74 7.43
CA LYS A 21 11.61 -15.23 8.77
C LYS A 21 10.41 -15.64 9.60
N ILE A 22 9.24 -15.08 9.34
CA ILE A 22 8.01 -15.45 10.04
C ILE A 22 7.62 -16.93 9.79
N GLY A 23 8.16 -17.54 8.72
CA GLY A 23 7.98 -18.95 8.43
C GLY A 23 6.50 -19.34 8.24
N ASN A 24 6.08 -20.42 8.89
CA ASN A 24 4.69 -20.91 8.77
C ASN A 24 3.65 -19.97 9.40
N ASP A 25 4.06 -19.06 10.28
CA ASP A 25 3.15 -18.08 10.88
C ASP A 25 2.63 -17.07 9.85
N ILE A 26 3.26 -16.99 8.67
CA ILE A 26 2.76 -16.18 7.54
C ILE A 26 1.32 -16.55 7.16
N ASN A 27 0.94 -17.80 7.34
CA ASN A 27 -0.42 -18.28 7.05
C ASN A 27 -1.48 -17.71 8.01
N ASN A 28 -1.05 -17.14 9.14
CA ASN A 28 -1.93 -16.47 10.09
C ASN A 28 -2.13 -14.99 9.76
N VAL A 29 -1.35 -14.45 8.83
CA VAL A 29 -1.51 -13.07 8.35
C VAL A 29 -2.68 -13.02 7.38
N LYS A 30 -3.77 -12.38 7.80
CA LYS A 30 -5.02 -12.32 7.03
C LYS A 30 -4.99 -11.23 5.98
N THR A 31 -4.34 -10.13 6.29
CA THR A 31 -4.17 -8.98 5.38
C THR A 31 -2.98 -8.14 5.84
N MET A 32 -2.40 -7.40 4.92
CA MET A 32 -1.39 -6.39 5.25
C MET A 32 -1.87 -5.02 4.78
N ILE A 33 -1.88 -4.07 5.68
CA ILE A 33 -2.21 -2.67 5.40
C ILE A 33 -0.93 -1.85 5.49
N ASN A 34 -0.53 -1.28 4.38
CA ASN A 34 0.67 -0.46 4.26
C ASN A 34 0.33 1.03 4.28
N LEU A 35 1.03 1.77 5.11
CA LEU A 35 0.93 3.21 5.22
C LEU A 35 2.31 3.79 4.89
N ASP A 36 2.42 4.41 3.74
CA ASP A 36 3.65 5.03 3.30
C ASP A 36 3.32 6.37 2.64
N MET A 37 4.14 7.41 2.92
CA MET A 37 3.91 8.75 2.42
C MET A 37 2.51 9.31 2.75
N ILE A 38 1.99 9.09 3.97
CA ILE A 38 0.66 9.58 4.37
C ILE A 38 0.65 10.99 4.95
N GLY A 39 1.81 11.63 5.10
CA GLY A 39 1.98 12.92 5.76
C GLY A 39 1.66 14.15 4.92
N ARG A 40 1.39 14.02 3.63
CA ARG A 40 1.29 15.16 2.69
C ARG A 40 -0.07 15.21 1.96
N MET A 41 -1.15 14.82 2.63
CA MET A 41 -2.50 14.92 2.07
C MET A 41 -2.78 16.35 1.57
N LYS A 42 -3.20 16.47 0.31
CA LYS A 42 -3.56 17.70 -0.36
C LYS A 42 -4.92 17.54 -1.04
N ASN A 43 -5.74 18.60 -1.02
CA ASN A 43 -7.06 18.61 -1.65
C ASN A 43 -7.97 17.46 -1.19
N ASN A 44 -7.81 16.98 0.04
CA ASN A 44 -8.55 15.83 0.59
C ASN A 44 -8.38 14.52 -0.24
N GLN A 45 -7.29 14.37 -0.99
CA GLN A 45 -7.04 13.24 -1.88
C GLN A 45 -6.16 12.18 -1.21
N LEU A 46 -6.51 10.92 -1.41
CA LEU A 46 -5.75 9.76 -0.95
C LEU A 46 -5.80 8.67 -2.01
N THR A 47 -4.69 8.01 -2.25
CA THR A 47 -4.63 6.84 -3.12
C THR A 47 -4.67 5.56 -2.31
N VAL A 48 -5.46 4.59 -2.78
CA VAL A 48 -5.58 3.26 -2.19
C VAL A 48 -5.28 2.21 -3.24
N GLY A 49 -4.11 1.57 -3.12
CA GLY A 49 -3.71 0.42 -3.94
C GLY A 49 -4.15 -0.91 -3.32
N GLY A 50 -4.16 -1.96 -4.15
CA GLY A 50 -4.43 -3.31 -3.68
C GLY A 50 -5.90 -3.68 -3.50
N ILE A 51 -6.85 -2.80 -3.87
CA ILE A 51 -8.28 -3.10 -3.68
C ILE A 51 -8.76 -4.34 -4.43
N GLY A 52 -8.05 -4.78 -5.47
CA GLY A 52 -8.35 -6.01 -6.22
C GLY A 52 -7.73 -7.28 -5.63
N THR A 53 -6.96 -7.17 -4.54
CA THR A 53 -6.28 -8.33 -3.94
C THR A 53 -7.19 -9.19 -3.05
N ALA A 54 -8.40 -8.73 -2.78
CA ALA A 54 -9.51 -9.51 -2.21
C ALA A 54 -10.84 -8.94 -2.67
N GLU A 55 -11.86 -9.79 -2.81
CA GLU A 55 -13.19 -9.42 -3.37
C GLU A 55 -13.87 -8.30 -2.58
N LEU A 56 -13.74 -8.31 -1.26
CA LEU A 56 -14.46 -7.37 -0.38
C LEU A 56 -13.74 -6.04 -0.16
N PHE A 57 -12.48 -5.87 -0.58
CA PHE A 57 -11.68 -4.71 -0.20
C PHE A 57 -12.24 -3.38 -0.72
N GLU A 58 -12.71 -3.34 -1.95
CA GLU A 58 -13.32 -2.10 -2.48
C GLU A 58 -14.52 -1.66 -1.64
N LYS A 59 -15.43 -2.61 -1.35
CA LYS A 59 -16.62 -2.35 -0.54
C LYS A 59 -16.27 -1.93 0.90
N ILE A 60 -15.26 -2.55 1.49
CA ILE A 60 -14.78 -2.24 2.84
C ILE A 60 -14.25 -0.80 2.88
N VAL A 61 -13.37 -0.44 1.93
CA VAL A 61 -12.78 0.90 1.84
C VAL A 61 -13.87 1.96 1.60
N ASP A 62 -14.83 1.70 0.72
CA ASP A 62 -15.93 2.64 0.46
C ASP A 62 -16.84 2.81 1.68
N ASN A 63 -17.14 1.73 2.39
CA ASN A 63 -17.94 1.81 3.62
C ASN A 63 -17.21 2.60 4.72
N ALA A 64 -15.92 2.34 4.91
CA ALA A 64 -15.08 3.03 5.88
C ALA A 64 -14.99 4.55 5.61
N ASN A 65 -15.06 4.95 4.34
CA ASN A 65 -14.95 6.34 3.91
C ASN A 65 -16.28 7.12 3.94
N LYS A 66 -17.43 6.48 4.16
CA LYS A 66 -18.75 7.13 4.04
C LYS A 66 -18.91 8.38 4.90
N SER A 67 -18.42 8.35 6.14
CA SER A 67 -18.50 9.50 7.06
C SER A 67 -17.38 10.52 6.83
N LEU A 68 -16.25 10.08 6.29
CA LEU A 68 -15.04 10.89 6.14
C LEU A 68 -15.02 11.68 4.83
N GLN A 69 -15.64 11.17 3.78
CA GLN A 69 -15.72 11.82 2.47
C GLN A 69 -14.33 12.21 1.91
N ILE A 70 -13.34 11.33 2.07
CA ILE A 70 -12.02 11.50 1.44
C ILE A 70 -12.16 11.18 -0.05
N ASP A 71 -11.53 11.96 -0.91
CA ASP A 71 -11.49 11.71 -2.35
C ASP A 71 -10.48 10.59 -2.64
N LEU A 72 -10.98 9.37 -2.85
CA LEU A 72 -10.18 8.18 -3.01
C LEU A 72 -9.89 7.88 -4.49
N SER A 73 -8.60 7.85 -4.85
CA SER A 73 -8.12 7.24 -6.09
C SER A 73 -7.78 5.78 -5.84
N LYS A 74 -8.48 4.85 -6.50
CA LYS A 74 -8.36 3.41 -6.22
C LYS A 74 -7.63 2.67 -7.33
N SER A 75 -6.76 1.70 -6.97
CA SER A 75 -6.05 0.81 -7.89
C SER A 75 -6.17 -0.64 -7.45
N ALA A 76 -6.49 -1.52 -8.41
CA ALA A 76 -6.65 -2.94 -8.13
C ALA A 76 -5.33 -3.65 -7.80
N SER A 77 -4.19 -3.18 -8.36
CA SER A 77 -2.90 -3.87 -8.26
C SER A 77 -2.40 -3.98 -6.82
N GLY A 78 -2.02 -5.17 -6.40
CA GLY A 78 -1.29 -5.43 -5.17
C GLY A 78 0.23 -5.29 -5.32
N GLN A 79 0.73 -5.06 -6.53
CA GLN A 79 2.14 -4.76 -6.79
C GLN A 79 2.40 -3.26 -6.74
N GLY A 80 3.50 -2.86 -6.12
CA GLY A 80 3.89 -1.46 -6.02
C GLY A 80 5.29 -1.31 -5.41
N PRO A 81 5.80 -0.08 -5.35
CA PRO A 81 7.16 0.20 -4.89
C PRO A 81 7.23 0.45 -3.37
N SER A 82 6.52 -0.34 -2.55
CA SER A 82 6.56 -0.24 -1.10
C SER A 82 6.35 -1.61 -0.44
N ASP A 83 6.47 -1.70 0.88
CA ASP A 83 6.55 -2.92 1.69
C ASP A 83 5.38 -3.91 1.53
N HIS A 84 4.19 -3.43 1.10
CA HIS A 84 3.06 -4.31 0.79
C HIS A 84 3.37 -5.35 -0.29
N SER A 85 4.28 -5.05 -1.21
CA SER A 85 4.69 -5.97 -2.28
C SER A 85 5.34 -7.24 -1.74
N SER A 86 6.05 -7.16 -0.61
CA SER A 86 6.66 -8.34 0.04
C SER A 86 5.59 -9.34 0.51
N PHE A 87 4.47 -8.84 1.02
CA PHE A 87 3.34 -9.65 1.47
C PHE A 87 2.49 -10.16 0.31
N TYR A 88 2.22 -9.30 -0.68
CA TYR A 88 1.53 -9.70 -1.90
C TYR A 88 2.22 -10.87 -2.59
N ASN A 89 3.56 -10.86 -2.65
CA ASN A 89 4.35 -11.94 -3.24
C ASN A 89 4.29 -13.27 -2.42
N LYS A 90 3.73 -13.23 -1.21
CA LYS A 90 3.41 -14.40 -0.38
C LYS A 90 1.93 -14.76 -0.42
N ASN A 91 1.19 -14.26 -1.40
CA ASN A 91 -0.25 -14.46 -1.58
C ASN A 91 -1.09 -13.96 -0.38
N ILE A 92 -0.68 -12.86 0.22
CA ILE A 92 -1.45 -12.17 1.26
C ILE A 92 -2.18 -10.99 0.62
N PRO A 93 -3.49 -10.82 0.86
CA PRO A 93 -4.22 -9.63 0.43
C PRO A 93 -3.63 -8.37 1.04
N VAL A 94 -3.49 -7.31 0.24
CA VAL A 94 -2.84 -6.07 0.68
C VAL A 94 -3.67 -4.84 0.35
N LEU A 95 -3.61 -3.84 1.21
CA LEU A 95 -4.05 -2.47 0.94
C LEU A 95 -2.87 -1.52 1.13
N PHE A 96 -2.72 -0.57 0.23
CA PHE A 96 -1.64 0.41 0.27
C PHE A 96 -2.21 1.82 0.20
N PHE A 97 -1.99 2.62 1.24
CA PHE A 97 -2.47 3.99 1.38
C PHE A 97 -1.31 4.96 1.26
N HIS A 98 -1.43 5.96 0.36
CA HIS A 98 -0.43 7.01 0.19
C HIS A 98 -1.04 8.30 -0.36
N THR A 99 -0.42 9.43 -0.09
CA THR A 99 -0.89 10.75 -0.55
C THR A 99 -0.30 11.18 -1.89
N GLY A 100 0.48 10.29 -2.53
CA GLY A 100 1.17 10.58 -3.79
C GLY A 100 2.49 11.34 -3.59
N GLY A 101 3.19 11.56 -4.71
CA GLY A 101 4.43 12.32 -4.71
C GLY A 101 4.22 13.82 -4.43
N HIS A 102 5.26 14.48 -3.94
CA HIS A 102 5.28 15.92 -3.67
C HIS A 102 6.63 16.53 -4.04
N ASP A 103 6.70 17.85 -4.12
CA ASP A 103 7.89 18.57 -4.62
C ASP A 103 9.15 18.35 -3.76
N ASP A 104 8.99 17.98 -2.50
CA ASP A 104 10.10 17.73 -1.57
C ASP A 104 10.53 16.24 -1.51
N TYR A 105 9.85 15.33 -2.24
CA TYR A 105 10.13 13.90 -2.22
C TYR A 105 11.60 13.59 -2.44
N HIS A 106 12.21 12.81 -1.55
CA HIS A 106 13.65 12.49 -1.52
C HIS A 106 14.60 13.70 -1.50
N LYS A 107 14.17 14.82 -0.94
CA LYS A 107 14.99 16.03 -0.82
C LYS A 107 15.22 16.43 0.65
N PRO A 108 16.33 17.10 0.97
CA PRO A 108 16.56 17.65 2.32
C PRO A 108 15.49 18.65 2.77
N SER A 109 14.69 19.16 1.83
CA SER A 109 13.58 20.07 2.13
C SER A 109 12.31 19.37 2.61
N ASP A 110 12.26 18.03 2.62
CA ASP A 110 11.14 17.26 3.20
C ASP A 110 11.27 17.25 4.72
N ASP A 111 10.72 18.28 5.35
CA ASP A 111 10.83 18.55 6.77
C ASP A 111 9.50 18.30 7.48
N TRP A 112 9.57 17.94 8.76
CA TRP A 112 8.42 17.67 9.61
C TRP A 112 7.42 18.83 9.70
N THR A 113 7.88 20.07 9.52
CA THR A 113 7.05 21.28 9.51
C THR A 113 6.04 21.32 8.36
N LYS A 114 6.25 20.49 7.34
CA LYS A 114 5.37 20.40 6.17
C LYS A 114 4.33 19.27 6.27
N ILE A 115 4.32 18.55 7.37
CA ILE A 115 3.36 17.46 7.60
C ILE A 115 1.97 18.03 7.83
N ASN A 116 0.99 17.50 7.10
CA ASN A 116 -0.43 17.80 7.29
C ASN A 116 -1.01 16.90 8.39
N LEU A 117 -0.98 17.38 9.65
CA LEU A 117 -1.48 16.61 10.80
C LEU A 117 -2.99 16.34 10.72
N GLU A 118 -3.78 17.28 10.19
CA GLU A 118 -5.21 17.07 9.99
C GLU A 118 -5.46 15.96 8.97
N GLY A 119 -4.70 15.98 7.85
CA GLY A 119 -4.75 14.93 6.84
C GLY A 119 -4.40 13.55 7.41
N ILE A 120 -3.33 13.45 8.22
CA ILE A 120 -2.95 12.20 8.89
C ILE A 120 -4.08 11.70 9.80
N ASN A 121 -4.70 12.57 10.60
CA ASN A 121 -5.80 12.16 11.49
C ASN A 121 -6.96 11.59 10.68
N ARG A 122 -7.36 12.22 9.59
CA ARG A 122 -8.42 11.72 8.70
C ARG A 122 -8.06 10.37 8.06
N ILE A 123 -6.79 10.19 7.66
CA ILE A 123 -6.30 8.90 7.14
C ILE A 123 -6.35 7.84 8.24
N ASN A 124 -5.92 8.17 9.46
CA ASN A 124 -5.96 7.24 10.59
C ASN A 124 -7.39 6.79 10.91
N ASP A 125 -8.37 7.70 10.89
CA ASP A 125 -9.78 7.36 11.07
C ASP A 125 -10.27 6.40 9.97
N LEU A 126 -9.89 6.64 8.71
CA LEU A 126 -10.20 5.74 7.61
C LEU A 126 -9.60 4.34 7.82
N ILE A 127 -8.31 4.29 8.16
CA ILE A 127 -7.59 3.02 8.40
C ILE A 127 -8.22 2.27 9.57
N PHE A 128 -8.55 2.95 10.65
CA PHE A 128 -9.22 2.35 11.80
C PHE A 128 -10.55 1.70 11.38
N ASN A 129 -11.39 2.43 10.64
CA ASN A 129 -12.64 1.90 10.12
C ASN A 129 -12.42 0.70 9.17
N VAL A 130 -11.38 0.74 8.32
CA VAL A 130 -11.03 -0.39 7.43
C VAL A 130 -10.64 -1.61 8.26
N VAL A 131 -9.79 -1.43 9.27
CA VAL A 131 -9.36 -2.53 10.16
C VAL A 131 -10.54 -3.14 10.89
N GLU A 132 -11.45 -2.32 11.48
CA GLU A 132 -12.64 -2.82 12.15
C GLU A 132 -13.57 -3.60 11.21
N ASN A 133 -13.76 -3.12 9.98
CA ASN A 133 -14.54 -3.83 8.97
C ASN A 133 -13.91 -5.18 8.59
N ILE A 134 -12.58 -5.25 8.45
CA ILE A 134 -11.87 -6.50 8.15
C ILE A 134 -11.94 -7.47 9.34
N ASP A 135 -11.72 -6.98 10.57
CA ASP A 135 -11.74 -7.80 11.79
C ASP A 135 -13.12 -8.37 12.10
N SER A 136 -14.18 -7.69 11.67
CA SER A 136 -15.57 -8.13 11.82
C SER A 136 -16.02 -9.20 10.83
N LEU A 137 -15.20 -9.56 9.84
CA LEU A 137 -15.54 -10.60 8.87
C LEU A 137 -15.53 -11.99 9.55
N GLU A 138 -16.52 -12.83 9.24
CA GLU A 138 -16.56 -14.23 9.69
C GLU A 138 -15.39 -15.02 9.10
N ASP A 139 -15.11 -14.80 7.80
CA ASP A 139 -13.99 -15.41 7.10
C ASP A 139 -12.95 -14.34 6.70
N PRO A 140 -11.65 -14.65 6.78
CA PRO A 140 -10.61 -13.72 6.36
C PRO A 140 -10.68 -13.47 4.85
N PRO A 141 -10.22 -12.28 4.38
CA PRO A 141 -10.14 -11.99 2.96
C PRO A 141 -9.31 -13.03 2.21
N GLU A 142 -9.87 -13.63 1.16
CA GLU A 142 -9.13 -14.55 0.30
C GLU A 142 -8.28 -13.77 -0.72
N PHE A 143 -7.05 -14.25 -0.95
CA PHE A 143 -6.13 -13.62 -1.89
C PHE A 143 -6.57 -13.79 -3.35
N ILE A 144 -6.56 -12.68 -4.07
CA ILE A 144 -6.78 -12.62 -5.51
C ILE A 144 -5.53 -12.03 -6.17
N ALA A 145 -4.92 -12.77 -7.09
CA ALA A 145 -3.81 -12.27 -7.88
C ALA A 145 -4.29 -11.19 -8.86
N THR A 146 -3.64 -10.05 -8.85
CA THR A 146 -3.97 -8.92 -9.73
C THR A 146 -2.98 -8.80 -10.88
N THR A 147 -3.45 -8.35 -12.04
CA THR A 147 -2.56 -8.03 -13.17
C THR A 147 -1.87 -6.69 -12.92
N ASN A 148 -0.56 -6.64 -13.17
CA ASN A 148 0.17 -5.37 -13.13
C ASN A 148 -0.02 -4.64 -14.48
N PRO A 149 -0.71 -3.49 -14.52
CA PRO A 149 -0.92 -2.74 -15.77
C PRO A 149 0.39 -2.31 -16.44
N SER A 150 1.45 -2.14 -15.66
CA SER A 150 2.78 -1.78 -16.17
C SER A 150 3.47 -2.94 -16.90
N ALA A 151 3.16 -4.18 -16.57
CA ALA A 151 3.70 -5.36 -17.24
C ALA A 151 3.11 -5.53 -18.65
N GLN A 152 1.86 -5.17 -18.85
CA GLN A 152 1.20 -5.24 -20.18
C GLN A 152 1.76 -4.21 -21.16
N ARG A 153 2.23 -3.04 -20.69
CA ARG A 153 2.89 -2.04 -21.57
C ARG A 153 4.28 -2.46 -22.05
N ARG A 154 4.95 -3.41 -21.38
CA ARG A 154 6.28 -3.91 -21.78
C ARG A 154 6.27 -4.89 -22.94
N MET A 155 5.11 -5.40 -23.38
CA MET A 155 5.04 -6.44 -24.42
C MET A 155 5.19 -5.94 -25.85
N ASN A 156 5.37 -4.63 -26.11
CA ASN A 156 5.49 -4.08 -27.46
C ASN A 156 6.86 -3.46 -27.79
N PHE A 157 7.90 -3.69 -26.98
CA PHE A 157 9.24 -3.23 -27.33
C PHE A 157 10.07 -4.36 -27.93
N SER A 158 10.43 -4.24 -29.22
CA SER A 158 11.29 -5.17 -29.95
C SER A 158 12.77 -5.05 -29.57
N VAL A 159 13.16 -4.08 -28.72
CA VAL A 159 14.55 -3.87 -28.25
C VAL A 159 14.53 -3.58 -26.75
N THR A 160 15.11 -4.47 -25.95
CA THR A 160 15.40 -4.24 -24.53
C THR A 160 16.86 -3.83 -24.39
N PHE A 161 17.13 -2.57 -24.08
CA PHE A 161 18.42 -2.21 -23.49
C PHE A 161 18.42 -2.75 -22.06
N GLY A 162 19.33 -3.67 -21.74
CA GLY A 162 19.45 -4.31 -20.43
C GLY A 162 19.99 -3.38 -19.32
N ILE A 163 19.58 -2.11 -19.32
CA ILE A 163 19.93 -1.14 -18.28
C ILE A 163 18.66 -0.89 -17.46
N MET A 164 18.65 -1.44 -16.25
CA MET A 164 17.73 -0.96 -15.23
C MET A 164 18.35 0.28 -14.59
N PRO A 165 17.69 1.45 -14.63
CA PRO A 165 18.15 2.59 -13.87
C PRO A 165 18.15 2.22 -12.39
N ASN A 166 19.29 2.36 -11.73
CA ASN A 166 19.35 2.29 -10.27
C ASN A 166 18.87 3.64 -9.75
N TYR A 167 17.66 3.68 -9.25
CA TYR A 167 17.14 4.83 -8.51
C TYR A 167 17.62 4.71 -7.06
N GLY A 168 18.95 4.93 -6.87
CA GLY A 168 19.55 5.10 -5.55
C GLY A 168 19.38 6.52 -5.05
#